data_64e834689758c0765681672111bd98cb
#
_entry.id   64e834689758c0765681672111bd98cb
#
_cell.length_a   1.000
_cell.length_b   1.000
_cell.length_c   1.000
_cell.angle_alpha   90.00
_cell.angle_beta   90.00
_cell.angle_gamma   90.00
#
_symmetry.space_group_name_H-M   'P 1'
#
loop_
_entity.id
_entity.type
_entity.pdbx_description
1 polymer ?
#
loop_
_entity_poly.entity_id
_entity_poly.type
_entity_poly.pdbx_seq_one_letter_code
_entity_poly.pdbx_strand_id
1 'polypeptide(L)'
;KVSYLKSFFANNLLRFIMDVFRINIKKYDLIISDFEPISAWSSKLKGKPSLQLSHQASLFSKQSPRPIEIDRLAEFFIKWYSPCDRYIGFHFKDYDKNIYGPLLRDKIVRAKPRTEDYYVVYLWNYNVDYIANILSCFKNYQFKIFDSRIENNLQIDNCEVIKTGDDSFFNAMLNCKGVICGAGFELPAEVLYLQKRLYVIPIG
;
A
#
# COMPACT_ATOMS: atom_id res chain seq x y z
N LYS A 1 -14.05 3.21 12.34
CA LYS A 1 -15.14 3.14 11.31
C LYS A 1 -15.01 4.33 10.39
N VAL A 2 -14.91 4.07 9.08
CA VAL A 2 -14.92 5.11 8.05
C VAL A 2 -16.31 5.74 8.02
N SER A 3 -16.40 7.06 8.18
CA SER A 3 -17.67 7.77 8.04
C SER A 3 -17.87 8.15 6.57
N TYR A 4 -18.64 7.37 5.83
CA TYR A 4 -18.97 7.60 4.43
C TYR A 4 -19.55 9.00 4.17
N LEU A 5 -20.40 9.50 5.07
CA LEU A 5 -20.95 10.85 4.99
C LEU A 5 -19.88 11.93 5.11
N LYS A 6 -18.98 11.82 6.10
CA LYS A 6 -17.89 12.79 6.24
C LYS A 6 -16.95 12.78 5.04
N SER A 7 -16.63 11.60 4.50
CA SER A 7 -15.81 11.47 3.29
C SER A 7 -16.51 12.04 2.06
N PHE A 8 -17.82 11.90 1.93
CA PHE A 8 -18.58 12.45 0.82
C PHE A 8 -18.60 13.99 0.84
N PHE A 9 -18.82 14.60 2.00
CA PHE A 9 -18.84 16.06 2.14
C PHE A 9 -17.45 16.71 2.15
N ALA A 10 -16.41 15.96 2.55
CA ALA A 10 -15.03 16.46 2.51
C ALA A 10 -14.44 16.49 1.09
N ASN A 11 -14.97 15.70 0.16
CA ASN A 11 -14.53 15.66 -1.22
C ASN A 11 -15.36 16.62 -2.08
N ASN A 12 -14.71 17.49 -2.84
CA ASN A 12 -15.36 18.40 -3.77
C ASN A 12 -15.83 17.65 -5.02
N LEU A 13 -17.05 17.08 -4.96
CA LEU A 13 -17.65 16.31 -6.06
C LEU A 13 -17.71 17.09 -7.38
N LEU A 14 -17.98 18.40 -7.30
CA LEU A 14 -18.01 19.25 -8.51
C LEU A 14 -16.63 19.33 -9.16
N ARG A 15 -15.57 19.47 -8.35
CA ARG A 15 -14.20 19.45 -8.85
C ARG A 15 -13.85 18.09 -9.49
N PHE A 16 -14.21 16.98 -8.84
CA PHE A 16 -14.02 15.65 -9.40
C PHE A 16 -14.68 15.51 -10.77
N ILE A 17 -15.95 15.90 -10.90
CA ILE A 17 -16.68 15.87 -12.18
C ILE A 17 -15.96 16.73 -13.23
N MET A 18 -15.57 17.95 -12.86
CA MET A 18 -14.82 18.82 -13.79
C MET A 18 -13.50 18.19 -14.24
N ASP A 19 -12.75 17.59 -13.35
CA ASP A 19 -11.46 16.95 -13.65
C ASP A 19 -11.66 15.74 -14.59
N VAL A 20 -12.69 14.92 -14.36
CA VAL A 20 -13.07 13.80 -15.26
C VAL A 20 -13.34 14.29 -16.68
N PHE A 21 -14.02 15.42 -16.87
CA PHE A 21 -14.30 15.95 -18.21
C PHE A 21 -13.11 16.69 -18.82
N ARG A 22 -12.28 17.38 -18.01
CA ARG A 22 -11.14 18.19 -18.47
C ARG A 22 -9.94 17.35 -18.92
N ILE A 23 -9.69 16.20 -18.30
CA ILE A 23 -8.54 15.39 -18.63
C ILE A 23 -8.56 14.98 -20.12
N ASN A 24 -7.49 15.30 -20.86
CA ASN A 24 -7.39 15.00 -22.27
C ASN A 24 -6.79 13.61 -22.51
N ILE A 25 -7.64 12.61 -22.62
CA ILE A 25 -7.24 11.22 -22.89
C ILE A 25 -7.35 10.82 -24.37
N LYS A 26 -7.75 11.74 -25.27
CA LYS A 26 -7.99 11.44 -26.69
C LYS A 26 -6.75 10.89 -27.40
N LYS A 27 -5.57 11.36 -27.01
CA LYS A 27 -4.28 11.00 -27.61
C LYS A 27 -3.74 9.61 -27.21
N TYR A 28 -4.39 8.94 -26.27
CA TYR A 28 -3.98 7.62 -25.79
C TYR A 28 -4.89 6.54 -26.35
N ASP A 29 -4.32 5.39 -26.71
CA ASP A 29 -5.06 4.23 -27.21
C ASP A 29 -5.60 3.35 -26.08
N LEU A 30 -4.91 3.32 -24.94
CA LEU A 30 -5.28 2.59 -23.73
C LEU A 30 -5.03 3.45 -22.50
N ILE A 31 -5.94 3.41 -21.55
CA ILE A 31 -5.78 4.02 -20.24
C ILE A 31 -5.56 2.91 -19.21
N ILE A 32 -4.46 2.99 -18.48
CA ILE A 32 -4.18 2.10 -17.34
C ILE A 32 -4.38 2.89 -16.06
N SER A 33 -5.20 2.35 -15.16
CA SER A 33 -5.54 2.98 -13.87
C SER A 33 -5.10 2.08 -12.72
N ASP A 34 -4.31 2.62 -11.79
CA ASP A 34 -4.04 2.01 -10.50
C ASP A 34 -5.05 2.55 -9.47
N PHE A 35 -6.28 2.05 -9.56
CA PHE A 35 -7.39 2.43 -8.67
C PHE A 35 -7.62 3.94 -8.58
N GLU A 36 -7.37 4.68 -9.68
CA GLU A 36 -7.50 6.13 -9.78
C GLU A 36 -8.82 6.48 -10.49
N PRO A 37 -9.74 7.21 -9.83
CA PRO A 37 -11.10 7.36 -10.34
C PRO A 37 -11.24 8.34 -11.51
N ILE A 38 -10.40 9.40 -11.60
CA ILE A 38 -10.58 10.43 -12.64
C ILE A 38 -10.31 9.88 -14.03
N SER A 39 -9.18 9.19 -14.21
CA SER A 39 -8.83 8.59 -15.49
C SER A 39 -9.77 7.45 -15.87
N ALA A 40 -10.17 6.63 -14.89
CA ALA A 40 -11.09 5.51 -15.11
C ALA A 40 -12.49 6.00 -15.55
N TRP A 41 -13.09 6.95 -14.83
CA TRP A 41 -14.38 7.54 -15.23
C TRP A 41 -14.29 8.31 -16.54
N SER A 42 -13.19 9.03 -16.77
CA SER A 42 -12.97 9.73 -18.04
C SER A 42 -12.93 8.75 -19.22
N SER A 43 -12.23 7.61 -19.05
CA SER A 43 -12.17 6.55 -20.08
C SER A 43 -13.55 6.01 -20.38
N LYS A 44 -14.30 5.66 -19.36
CA LYS A 44 -15.65 5.12 -19.47
C LYS A 44 -16.60 6.08 -20.17
N LEU A 45 -16.59 7.37 -19.79
CA LEU A 45 -17.47 8.39 -20.37
C LEU A 45 -17.08 8.77 -21.80
N LYS A 46 -15.81 8.67 -22.15
CA LYS A 46 -15.30 9.02 -23.51
C LYS A 46 -15.10 7.81 -24.42
N GLY A 47 -15.52 6.62 -23.97
CA GLY A 47 -15.42 5.38 -24.75
C GLY A 47 -13.99 4.97 -25.10
N LYS A 48 -13.01 5.24 -24.21
CA LYS A 48 -11.62 4.82 -24.40
C LYS A 48 -11.36 3.49 -23.72
N PRO A 49 -10.66 2.54 -24.38
CA PRO A 49 -10.27 1.28 -23.74
C PRO A 49 -9.53 1.53 -22.43
N SER A 50 -9.88 0.77 -21.41
CA SER A 50 -9.32 0.95 -20.06
C SER A 50 -9.04 -0.36 -19.34
N LEU A 51 -7.94 -0.37 -18.58
CA LEU A 51 -7.48 -1.49 -17.79
C LEU A 51 -7.19 -1.01 -16.35
N GLN A 52 -7.83 -1.63 -15.39
CA GLN A 52 -7.43 -1.46 -13.99
C GLN A 52 -6.30 -2.44 -13.68
N LEU A 53 -5.20 -1.91 -13.17
CA LEU A 53 -4.01 -2.65 -12.80
C LEU A 53 -3.68 -2.30 -11.34
N SER A 54 -4.21 -3.05 -10.37
CA SER A 54 -4.10 -2.70 -8.95
C SER A 54 -4.31 -3.90 -8.04
N HIS A 55 -3.87 -3.81 -6.78
CA HIS A 55 -4.17 -4.84 -5.80
C HIS A 55 -5.65 -4.83 -5.39
N GLN A 56 -6.32 -3.66 -5.40
CA GLN A 56 -7.76 -3.56 -5.12
C GLN A 56 -8.60 -4.32 -6.14
N ALA A 57 -8.13 -4.43 -7.40
CA ALA A 57 -8.81 -5.20 -8.43
C ALA A 57 -8.88 -6.71 -8.11
N SER A 58 -8.03 -7.23 -7.21
CA SER A 58 -8.14 -8.60 -6.72
C SER A 58 -9.48 -8.85 -6.02
N LEU A 59 -10.07 -7.80 -5.45
CA LEU A 59 -11.37 -7.86 -4.79
C LEU A 59 -12.56 -7.99 -5.77
N PHE A 60 -12.34 -7.94 -7.08
CA PHE A 60 -13.41 -8.22 -8.06
C PHE A 60 -13.64 -9.72 -8.25
N SER A 61 -12.67 -10.56 -7.94
CA SER A 61 -12.86 -12.00 -7.91
C SER A 61 -13.56 -12.45 -6.61
N LYS A 62 -14.54 -13.33 -6.76
CA LYS A 62 -15.22 -13.98 -5.61
C LYS A 62 -14.32 -14.97 -4.87
N GLN A 63 -13.22 -15.39 -5.50
CA GLN A 63 -12.27 -16.36 -4.92
C GLN A 63 -11.23 -15.68 -4.01
N SER A 64 -11.08 -14.36 -4.11
CA SER A 64 -10.19 -13.61 -3.22
C SER A 64 -10.75 -13.57 -1.79
N PRO A 65 -9.91 -13.66 -0.76
CA PRO A 65 -10.33 -13.64 0.63
C PRO A 65 -11.19 -12.40 0.96
N ARG A 66 -12.20 -12.62 1.79
CA ARG A 66 -13.08 -11.58 2.29
C ARG A 66 -13.08 -11.60 3.82
N PRO A 67 -13.32 -10.45 4.48
CA PRO A 67 -13.58 -10.42 5.91
C PRO A 67 -14.84 -11.21 6.23
N ILE A 68 -14.96 -11.71 7.46
CA ILE A 68 -16.13 -12.49 7.94
C ILE A 68 -17.39 -11.64 7.80
N GLU A 69 -17.32 -10.37 8.16
CA GLU A 69 -18.42 -9.41 7.98
C GLU A 69 -18.19 -8.63 6.68
N ILE A 70 -19.01 -8.91 5.67
CA ILE A 70 -18.94 -8.23 4.38
C ILE A 70 -19.73 -6.93 4.44
N ASP A 71 -19.06 -5.81 4.31
CA ASP A 71 -19.70 -4.52 4.06
C ASP A 71 -20.06 -4.39 2.56
N ARG A 72 -21.34 -4.64 2.24
CA ARG A 72 -21.84 -4.57 0.86
C ARG A 72 -21.71 -3.18 0.24
N LEU A 73 -21.76 -2.13 1.04
CA LEU A 73 -21.55 -0.77 0.57
C LEU A 73 -20.08 -0.56 0.20
N ALA A 74 -19.15 -1.05 1.01
CA ALA A 74 -17.71 -0.99 0.68
C ALA A 74 -17.41 -1.75 -0.62
N GLU A 75 -17.98 -2.96 -0.82
CA GLU A 75 -17.79 -3.70 -2.08
C GLU A 75 -18.38 -2.96 -3.30
N PHE A 76 -19.54 -2.33 -3.13
CA PHE A 76 -20.12 -1.49 -4.18
C PHE A 76 -19.20 -0.31 -4.51
N PHE A 77 -18.68 0.40 -3.50
CA PHE A 77 -17.76 1.50 -3.71
C PHE A 77 -16.45 1.05 -4.36
N ILE A 78 -15.85 -0.04 -3.93
CA ILE A 78 -14.64 -0.58 -4.56
C ILE A 78 -14.87 -0.83 -6.05
N LYS A 79 -15.99 -1.45 -6.42
CA LYS A 79 -16.32 -1.77 -7.81
C LYS A 79 -16.52 -0.54 -8.68
N TRP A 80 -17.14 0.52 -8.13
CA TRP A 80 -17.51 1.72 -8.90
C TRP A 80 -16.57 2.89 -8.69
N TYR A 81 -15.60 2.78 -7.79
CA TYR A 81 -14.65 3.85 -7.53
C TYR A 81 -13.78 4.13 -8.77
N SER A 82 -13.24 3.10 -9.40
CA SER A 82 -12.39 3.19 -10.58
C SER A 82 -12.85 2.20 -11.66
N PRO A 83 -13.95 2.49 -12.39
CA PRO A 83 -14.56 1.55 -13.31
C PRO A 83 -13.79 1.49 -14.63
N CYS A 84 -13.09 0.38 -14.88
CA CYS A 84 -12.42 0.07 -16.15
C CYS A 84 -13.11 -1.08 -16.89
N ASP A 85 -12.83 -1.24 -18.20
CA ASP A 85 -13.40 -2.29 -19.02
C ASP A 85 -12.86 -3.67 -18.68
N ARG A 86 -11.59 -3.72 -18.30
CA ARG A 86 -10.88 -4.93 -17.88
C ARG A 86 -10.11 -4.68 -16.61
N TYR A 87 -9.71 -5.75 -15.92
CA TYR A 87 -8.88 -5.66 -14.73
C TYR A 87 -7.82 -6.76 -14.66
N ILE A 88 -6.70 -6.42 -14.07
CA ILE A 88 -5.68 -7.32 -13.56
C ILE A 88 -5.48 -6.96 -12.09
N GLY A 89 -5.68 -7.93 -11.21
CA GLY A 89 -5.50 -7.76 -9.78
C GLY A 89 -4.18 -8.35 -9.32
N PHE A 90 -3.63 -7.80 -8.22
CA PHE A 90 -2.47 -8.38 -7.54
C PHE A 90 -2.84 -8.85 -6.15
N HIS A 91 -2.36 -10.04 -5.78
CA HIS A 91 -2.54 -10.60 -4.45
C HIS A 91 -1.35 -11.49 -4.08
N PHE A 92 -1.24 -11.90 -2.82
CA PHE A 92 -0.18 -12.84 -2.38
C PHE A 92 -0.33 -14.25 -2.96
N LYS A 93 -1.47 -14.55 -3.56
CA LYS A 93 -1.77 -15.83 -4.23
C LYS A 93 -2.66 -15.57 -5.44
N ASP A 94 -2.48 -16.36 -6.49
CA ASP A 94 -3.30 -16.36 -7.71
C ASP A 94 -4.65 -17.04 -7.41
N TYR A 95 -5.63 -16.24 -7.00
CA TYR A 95 -6.96 -16.75 -6.66
C TYR A 95 -7.87 -16.96 -7.87
N ASP A 96 -7.57 -16.31 -9.00
CA ASP A 96 -8.36 -16.35 -10.23
C ASP A 96 -7.47 -16.02 -11.42
N LYS A 97 -7.95 -16.31 -12.64
CA LYS A 97 -7.23 -16.11 -13.92
C LYS A 97 -6.70 -14.68 -14.17
N ASN A 98 -7.31 -13.68 -13.56
CA ASN A 98 -6.91 -12.26 -13.69
C ASN A 98 -6.22 -11.75 -12.41
N ILE A 99 -5.86 -12.62 -11.48
CA ILE A 99 -5.19 -12.26 -10.24
C ILE A 99 -3.80 -12.90 -10.26
N TYR A 100 -2.80 -12.06 -10.13
CA TYR A 100 -1.40 -12.45 -10.20
C TYR A 100 -0.68 -12.15 -8.88
N GLY A 101 0.52 -12.69 -8.72
CA GLY A 101 1.42 -12.34 -7.61
C GLY A 101 1.76 -10.85 -7.55
N PRO A 102 2.31 -10.38 -6.43
CA PRO A 102 2.64 -8.96 -6.25
C PRO A 102 3.64 -8.46 -7.29
N LEU A 103 3.46 -7.23 -7.76
CA LEU A 103 4.48 -6.52 -8.51
C LEU A 103 5.59 -6.06 -7.55
N LEU A 104 6.81 -6.46 -7.85
CA LEU A 104 7.98 -6.09 -7.06
C LEU A 104 8.87 -5.15 -7.84
N ARG A 105 9.48 -4.18 -7.15
CA ARG A 105 10.46 -3.29 -7.76
C ARG A 105 11.69 -4.07 -8.21
N ASP A 106 12.26 -3.75 -9.36
CA ASP A 106 13.46 -4.41 -9.90
C ASP A 106 14.61 -4.47 -8.89
N LYS A 107 14.79 -3.42 -8.10
CA LYS A 107 15.82 -3.37 -7.06
C LYS A 107 15.62 -4.41 -5.97
N ILE A 108 14.37 -4.80 -5.66
CA ILE A 108 14.04 -5.88 -4.73
C ILE A 108 14.38 -7.24 -5.35
N VAL A 109 13.95 -7.46 -6.59
CA VAL A 109 14.14 -8.73 -7.30
C VAL A 109 15.63 -9.06 -7.48
N ARG A 110 16.46 -8.04 -7.72
CA ARG A 110 17.92 -8.19 -7.92
C ARG A 110 18.74 -8.09 -6.64
N ALA A 111 18.10 -7.80 -5.52
CA ALA A 111 18.79 -7.61 -4.26
C ALA A 111 19.41 -8.90 -3.73
N LYS A 112 20.51 -8.75 -3.02
CA LYS A 112 21.18 -9.83 -2.28
C LYS A 112 21.04 -9.53 -0.78
N PRO A 113 20.01 -10.03 -0.10
CA PRO A 113 19.75 -9.71 1.30
C PRO A 113 20.84 -10.28 2.21
N ARG A 114 21.18 -9.53 3.25
CA ARG A 114 21.99 -9.96 4.39
C ARG A 114 21.12 -9.98 5.64
N THR A 115 21.63 -10.51 6.74
CA THR A 115 20.89 -10.50 8.00
C THR A 115 21.79 -9.91 9.08
N GLU A 116 21.53 -8.67 9.44
CA GLU A 116 22.13 -7.96 10.56
C GLU A 116 21.19 -8.01 11.78
N ASP A 117 21.69 -7.69 12.96
CA ASP A 117 20.97 -7.91 14.22
C ASP A 117 20.05 -6.73 14.59
N TYR A 118 19.12 -6.40 13.72
CA TYR A 118 18.08 -5.40 14.01
C TYR A 118 16.77 -5.71 13.27
N TYR A 119 15.69 -5.10 13.72
CA TYR A 119 14.37 -5.09 13.08
C TYR A 119 14.06 -3.70 12.54
N VAL A 120 13.48 -3.65 11.34
CA VAL A 120 12.93 -2.41 10.76
C VAL A 120 11.49 -2.23 11.21
N VAL A 121 11.13 -1.01 11.57
CA VAL A 121 9.78 -0.63 11.99
C VAL A 121 9.26 0.51 11.12
N TYR A 122 8.11 0.30 10.47
CA TYR A 122 7.45 1.31 9.64
C TYR A 122 5.95 1.34 9.92
N LEU A 123 5.54 2.21 10.83
CA LEU A 123 4.17 2.34 11.34
C LEU A 123 3.72 3.80 11.31
N TRP A 124 3.51 4.33 10.11
CA TRP A 124 3.21 5.75 9.86
C TRP A 124 1.96 6.29 10.58
N ASN A 125 1.02 5.42 10.98
CA ASN A 125 -0.19 5.80 11.72
C ASN A 125 0.04 6.06 13.22
N TYR A 126 1.20 5.70 13.74
CA TYR A 126 1.51 5.81 15.17
C TYR A 126 2.56 6.89 15.41
N ASN A 127 2.55 7.47 16.62
CA ASN A 127 3.60 8.38 17.04
C ASN A 127 4.89 7.61 17.33
N VAL A 128 6.03 8.18 16.92
CA VAL A 128 7.37 7.57 17.09
C VAL A 128 7.68 7.30 18.55
N ASP A 129 7.41 8.26 19.44
CA ASP A 129 7.69 8.12 20.87
C ASP A 129 6.88 6.96 21.48
N TYR A 130 5.63 6.82 21.06
CA TYR A 130 4.78 5.71 21.49
C TYR A 130 5.36 4.36 21.04
N ILE A 131 5.80 4.25 19.77
CA ILE A 131 6.43 3.05 19.23
C ILE A 131 7.72 2.74 19.99
N ALA A 132 8.60 3.74 20.15
CA ALA A 132 9.90 3.59 20.82
C ALA A 132 9.72 3.16 22.29
N ASN A 133 8.77 3.77 23.02
CA ASN A 133 8.47 3.40 24.39
C ASN A 133 8.03 1.92 24.53
N ILE A 134 7.25 1.39 23.60
CA ILE A 134 6.87 -0.02 23.63
C ILE A 134 8.08 -0.91 23.31
N LEU A 135 8.85 -0.55 22.28
CA LEU A 135 9.97 -1.37 21.81
C LEU A 135 11.17 -1.34 22.75
N SER A 136 11.35 -0.27 23.53
CA SER A 136 12.40 -0.16 24.54
C SER A 136 12.28 -1.20 25.67
N CYS A 137 11.10 -1.79 25.87
CA CYS A 137 10.92 -2.92 26.78
C CYS A 137 11.65 -4.20 26.30
N PHE A 138 11.94 -4.31 25.03
CA PHE A 138 12.59 -5.47 24.40
C PHE A 138 14.11 -5.27 24.29
N LYS A 139 14.80 -5.12 25.41
CA LYS A 139 16.23 -4.72 25.50
C LYS A 139 17.22 -5.59 24.73
N ASN A 140 16.88 -6.84 24.43
CA ASN A 140 17.72 -7.78 23.68
C ASN A 140 17.61 -7.61 22.16
N TYR A 141 16.82 -6.65 21.69
CA TYR A 141 16.60 -6.41 20.26
C TYR A 141 16.95 -4.97 19.91
N GLN A 142 17.43 -4.76 18.69
CA GLN A 142 17.70 -3.43 18.13
C GLN A 142 16.63 -3.10 17.09
N PHE A 143 16.15 -1.88 17.09
CA PHE A 143 15.10 -1.43 16.17
C PHE A 143 15.54 -0.20 15.38
N LYS A 144 15.22 -0.17 14.09
CA LYS A 144 15.32 1.01 13.23
C LYS A 144 13.91 1.46 12.85
N ILE A 145 13.46 2.53 13.45
CA ILE A 145 12.12 3.10 13.24
C ILE A 145 12.23 4.16 12.15
N PHE A 146 11.51 3.98 11.05
CA PHE A 146 11.48 4.94 9.96
C PHE A 146 10.22 5.82 10.03
N ASP A 147 10.44 7.14 10.02
CA ASP A 147 9.36 8.13 10.02
C ASP A 147 9.73 9.32 9.14
N SER A 148 8.80 9.75 8.28
CA SER A 148 9.01 10.90 7.39
C SER A 148 8.77 12.26 8.07
N ARG A 149 8.17 12.24 9.26
CA ARG A 149 7.76 13.46 10.01
C ARG A 149 8.87 14.04 10.87
N ILE A 150 9.92 13.26 11.16
CA ILE A 150 11.07 13.75 11.94
C ILE A 150 12.00 14.59 11.07
N GLU A 151 12.65 15.58 11.64
CA GLU A 151 13.63 16.41 10.95
C GLU A 151 15.03 15.79 10.93
N ASN A 152 15.46 15.26 12.07
CA ASN A 152 16.77 14.67 12.29
C ASN A 152 16.64 13.27 12.88
N ASN A 153 17.63 12.42 12.58
CA ASN A 153 17.73 11.12 13.22
C ASN A 153 18.02 11.27 14.70
N LEU A 154 17.47 10.37 15.52
CA LEU A 154 17.63 10.38 16.97
C LEU A 154 17.70 8.96 17.51
N GLN A 155 18.25 8.82 18.73
CA GLN A 155 18.33 7.55 19.45
C GLN A 155 17.43 7.59 20.67
N ILE A 156 16.58 6.58 20.83
CA ILE A 156 15.73 6.37 22.00
C ILE A 156 15.99 4.94 22.48
N ASP A 157 16.76 4.77 23.52
CA ASP A 157 17.18 3.47 24.06
C ASP A 157 17.76 2.54 22.97
N ASN A 158 17.13 1.40 22.73
CA ASN A 158 17.48 0.42 21.70
C ASN A 158 16.81 0.69 20.33
N CYS A 159 16.25 1.89 20.15
CA CYS A 159 15.57 2.32 18.93
C CYS A 159 16.32 3.46 18.25
N GLU A 160 16.87 3.22 17.06
CA GLU A 160 17.36 4.25 16.16
C GLU A 160 16.19 4.78 15.32
N VAL A 161 15.82 6.05 15.48
CA VAL A 161 14.76 6.68 14.70
C VAL A 161 15.39 7.40 13.52
N ILE A 162 14.99 7.03 12.31
CA ILE A 162 15.62 7.47 11.06
C ILE A 162 14.58 8.17 10.19
N LYS A 163 14.96 9.33 9.66
CA LYS A 163 14.14 9.99 8.66
C LYS A 163 13.98 9.09 7.43
N THR A 164 12.75 8.86 7.03
CA THR A 164 12.47 8.03 5.85
C THR A 164 13.08 8.66 4.60
N GLY A 165 13.93 7.91 3.91
CA GLY A 165 14.50 8.22 2.61
C GLY A 165 14.60 6.93 1.82
N ASP A 166 14.53 7.02 0.47
CA ASP A 166 14.40 5.84 -0.39
C ASP A 166 15.51 4.81 -0.19
N ASP A 167 16.76 5.27 -0.21
CA ASP A 167 17.90 4.34 -0.12
C ASP A 167 18.17 3.87 1.32
N SER A 168 17.98 4.73 2.32
CA SER A 168 18.19 4.35 3.72
C SER A 168 17.19 3.30 4.19
N PHE A 169 15.92 3.48 3.86
CA PHE A 169 14.87 2.51 4.17
C PHE A 169 15.08 1.19 3.43
N PHE A 170 15.37 1.26 2.12
CA PHE A 170 15.62 0.08 1.30
C PHE A 170 16.79 -0.75 1.85
N ASN A 171 17.93 -0.10 2.13
CA ASN A 171 19.11 -0.79 2.67
C ASN A 171 18.84 -1.39 4.04
N ALA A 172 18.14 -0.68 4.91
CA ALA A 172 17.78 -1.21 6.21
C ALA A 172 16.84 -2.42 6.10
N MET A 173 15.82 -2.38 5.24
CA MET A 173 14.91 -3.49 4.98
C MET A 173 15.66 -4.71 4.41
N LEU A 174 16.57 -4.47 3.47
CA LEU A 174 17.36 -5.53 2.83
C LEU A 174 18.22 -6.30 3.83
N ASN A 175 18.77 -5.62 4.84
CA ASN A 175 19.75 -6.18 5.76
C ASN A 175 19.19 -6.57 7.14
N CYS A 176 17.92 -6.28 7.45
CA CYS A 176 17.33 -6.58 8.75
C CYS A 176 17.04 -8.07 8.98
N LYS A 177 16.79 -8.45 10.24
CA LYS A 177 16.21 -9.76 10.62
C LYS A 177 14.74 -9.88 10.24
N GLY A 178 14.01 -8.77 10.28
CA GLY A 178 12.58 -8.74 9.99
C GLY A 178 12.01 -7.33 10.03
N VAL A 179 10.77 -7.21 9.62
CA VAL A 179 10.06 -5.93 9.49
C VAL A 179 8.76 -5.98 10.28
N ILE A 180 8.49 -4.89 11.02
CA ILE A 180 7.21 -4.60 11.68
C ILE A 180 6.56 -3.47 10.90
N CYS A 181 5.40 -3.69 10.30
CA CYS A 181 4.73 -2.67 9.48
C CYS A 181 3.20 -2.76 9.55
N GLY A 182 2.52 -1.80 8.97
CA GLY A 182 1.09 -1.86 8.76
C GLY A 182 0.70 -2.96 7.75
N ALA A 183 -0.57 -3.39 7.79
CA ALA A 183 -1.12 -4.40 6.89
C ALA A 183 -1.42 -3.85 5.48
N GLY A 184 -0.46 -3.12 4.88
CA GLY A 184 -0.48 -2.74 3.49
C GLY A 184 -0.17 -3.92 2.56
N PHE A 185 -0.07 -3.66 1.26
CA PHE A 185 0.20 -4.71 0.28
C PHE A 185 1.67 -4.72 -0.17
N GLU A 186 2.23 -3.58 -0.55
CA GLU A 186 3.55 -3.48 -1.20
C GLU A 186 4.70 -3.89 -0.26
N LEU A 187 4.82 -3.22 0.90
CA LEU A 187 5.91 -3.50 1.83
C LEU A 187 5.88 -4.95 2.34
N PRO A 188 4.74 -5.51 2.79
CA PRO A 188 4.67 -6.93 3.12
C PRO A 188 5.09 -7.86 1.97
N ALA A 189 4.73 -7.56 0.73
CA ALA A 189 5.11 -8.36 -0.43
C ALA A 189 6.64 -8.37 -0.65
N GLU A 190 7.28 -7.22 -0.56
CA GLU A 190 8.74 -7.10 -0.68
C GLU A 190 9.47 -7.84 0.46
N VAL A 191 8.98 -7.69 1.69
CA VAL A 191 9.55 -8.37 2.86
C VAL A 191 9.46 -9.88 2.74
N LEU A 192 8.32 -10.40 2.30
CA LEU A 192 8.11 -11.83 2.06
C LEU A 192 9.00 -12.35 0.92
N TYR A 193 9.13 -11.61 -0.17
CA TYR A 193 10.03 -11.95 -1.27
C TYR A 193 11.48 -12.05 -0.83
N LEU A 194 11.94 -11.13 0.03
CA LEU A 194 13.27 -11.14 0.63
C LEU A 194 13.45 -12.21 1.72
N GLN A 195 12.42 -13.02 1.98
CA GLN A 195 12.40 -14.07 3.01
C GLN A 195 12.72 -13.56 4.42
N LYS A 196 12.34 -12.29 4.71
CA LYS A 196 12.50 -11.70 6.03
C LYS A 196 11.31 -12.03 6.94
N ARG A 197 11.55 -12.04 8.25
CA ARG A 197 10.43 -12.13 9.22
C ARG A 197 9.52 -10.93 9.08
N LEU A 198 8.22 -11.17 9.09
CA LEU A 198 7.22 -10.13 8.93
C LEU A 198 6.22 -10.15 10.10
N TYR A 199 6.05 -9.00 10.74
CA TYR A 199 4.99 -8.78 11.71
C TYR A 199 4.10 -7.62 11.21
N VAL A 200 2.81 -7.90 11.03
CA VAL A 200 1.85 -6.93 10.47
C VAL A 200 0.89 -6.46 11.55
N ILE A 201 0.70 -5.15 11.64
CA ILE A 201 -0.27 -4.52 12.53
C ILE A 201 -1.43 -4.00 11.67
N PRO A 202 -2.61 -4.63 11.72
CA PRO A 202 -3.79 -4.14 11.00
C PRO A 202 -4.21 -2.77 11.52
N ILE A 203 -4.67 -1.93 10.62
CA ILE A 203 -5.33 -0.67 10.97
C ILE A 203 -6.80 -1.00 11.21
N GLY A 204 -7.27 -0.74 12.44
CA GLY A 204 -8.65 -0.98 12.86
C GLY A 204 -9.64 0.10 12.42
#